data_3eda81328a0c4ed36bd3a4f7fcbabf83
#
_entry.id   3eda81328a0c4ed36bd3a4f7fcbabf83
#
_cell.length_a   1.000
_cell.length_b   1.000
_cell.length_c   1.000
_cell.angle_alpha   90.00
_cell.angle_beta   90.00
_cell.angle_gamma   90.00
#
_symmetry.space_group_name_H-M   'P 1'
#
loop_
_entity.id
_entity.type
_entity.pdbx_description
1 polymer ?
#
loop_
_entity_poly.entity_id
_entity_poly.type
_entity_poly.pdbx_seq_one_letter_code
_entity_poly.pdbx_strand_id
1 'polypeptide(L)'
;MSRRPRSPHRLLTSAALAGVLALATAGCSTTGGPLLLRATGSAERVATTPAVARSEADWRREVDTWGARYRADPSDRTTAMAYAKALSATERRAEAVSVLEQISLRNPKDPALLGAYGRALADAGRFEQALDVLGRAHSPDRPDWRILSAQGAVLDQLGRHKDAQAYYASALKIVPGEPTVLSNLGLSYALAKDLRRAEATLREAVGRPDADPRVRQNLALVVGLQGRFTDAEDLARADLPADEASANVAYLREMLAEKGDIKRIGRPAPIAARGRS
;
A
#
# COMPACT_ATOMS: atom_id res chain seq x y z
N MET A 1 -33.05 -45.94 30.16
CA MET A 1 -31.90 -44.97 30.25
C MET A 1 -31.61 -44.47 28.85
N SER A 2 -32.17 -43.35 28.51
CA SER A 2 -32.11 -42.77 27.15
C SER A 2 -31.13 -41.59 27.16
N ARG A 3 -30.05 -41.70 26.37
CA ARG A 3 -29.06 -40.64 26.15
C ARG A 3 -29.48 -39.82 24.94
N ARG A 4 -29.80 -38.54 25.15
CA ARG A 4 -30.02 -37.54 24.11
C ARG A 4 -28.66 -37.05 23.57
N PRO A 5 -28.49 -36.86 22.27
CA PRO A 5 -27.27 -36.24 21.70
C PRO A 5 -27.32 -34.72 21.86
N ARG A 6 -26.17 -34.13 22.28
CA ARG A 6 -25.94 -32.69 22.34
C ARG A 6 -25.61 -32.16 20.95
N SER A 7 -26.37 -31.18 20.50
CA SER A 7 -26.09 -30.40 19.28
C SER A 7 -24.83 -29.52 19.43
N PRO A 8 -23.92 -29.45 18.48
CA PRO A 8 -22.84 -28.46 18.50
C PRO A 8 -23.36 -27.11 18.03
N HIS A 9 -23.28 -26.11 18.89
CA HIS A 9 -23.48 -24.71 18.51
C HIS A 9 -22.38 -24.30 17.52
N ARG A 10 -22.78 -24.00 16.30
CA ARG A 10 -21.94 -23.38 15.29
C ARG A 10 -21.72 -21.92 15.69
N LEU A 11 -20.52 -21.59 16.16
CA LEU A 11 -20.02 -20.23 16.23
C LEU A 11 -19.79 -19.74 14.81
N LEU A 12 -20.70 -18.93 14.28
CA LEU A 12 -20.49 -18.14 13.07
C LEU A 12 -19.55 -16.99 13.44
N THR A 13 -18.27 -17.21 13.26
CA THR A 13 -17.28 -16.14 13.31
C THR A 13 -17.45 -15.26 12.07
N SER A 14 -17.77 -14.00 12.30
CA SER A 14 -17.82 -12.92 11.32
C SER A 14 -16.41 -12.64 10.75
N ALA A 15 -16.01 -13.39 9.73
CA ALA A 15 -14.79 -13.17 8.95
C ALA A 15 -15.17 -12.85 7.50
N ALA A 16 -15.81 -11.70 7.29
CA ALA A 16 -16.28 -11.29 5.98
C ALA A 16 -16.12 -9.79 5.73
N LEU A 17 -14.90 -9.25 5.93
CA LEU A 17 -14.58 -7.89 5.44
C LEU A 17 -13.11 -7.69 5.01
N ALA A 18 -12.25 -8.67 5.16
CA ALA A 18 -10.85 -8.58 4.73
C ALA A 18 -10.59 -9.16 3.32
N GLY A 19 -11.60 -9.72 2.66
CA GLY A 19 -11.45 -10.53 1.45
C GLY A 19 -11.52 -9.79 0.11
N VAL A 20 -11.69 -8.46 0.06
CA VAL A 20 -11.91 -7.74 -1.22
C VAL A 20 -10.65 -7.02 -1.71
N LEU A 21 -9.57 -7.02 -0.95
CA LEU A 21 -8.29 -6.46 -1.40
C LEU A 21 -7.26 -7.52 -1.87
N ALA A 22 -7.60 -8.80 -1.88
CA ALA A 22 -6.65 -9.88 -2.15
C ALA A 22 -6.97 -10.72 -3.40
N LEU A 23 -7.81 -10.25 -4.33
CA LEU A 23 -8.14 -10.97 -5.56
C LEU A 23 -7.59 -10.24 -6.80
N ALA A 24 -6.27 -10.29 -6.97
CA ALA A 24 -5.65 -10.09 -8.28
C ALA A 24 -4.29 -10.79 -8.33
N THR A 25 -4.29 -12.12 -8.14
CA THR A 25 -3.14 -12.95 -8.52
C THR A 25 -3.66 -14.21 -9.22
N ALA A 26 -3.99 -14.10 -10.49
CA ALA A 26 -3.88 -15.19 -11.46
C ALA A 26 -4.09 -14.65 -12.87
N GLY A 27 -3.07 -14.73 -13.70
CA GLY A 27 -3.26 -14.81 -15.13
C GLY A 27 -2.75 -13.63 -15.96
N CYS A 28 -1.58 -13.87 -16.57
CA CYS A 28 -1.15 -13.46 -17.90
C CYS A 28 -1.24 -11.98 -18.30
N SER A 29 -0.01 -11.43 -18.47
CA SER A 29 0.40 -10.51 -19.55
C SER A 29 -0.67 -9.59 -20.13
N THR A 30 -0.62 -8.37 -19.75
CA THR A 30 -0.56 -7.11 -20.47
C THR A 30 -0.92 -5.98 -19.53
N THR A 31 -0.05 -4.98 -19.43
CA THR A 31 -0.30 -3.57 -19.09
C THR A 31 -1.68 -3.25 -18.50
N GLY A 32 -1.76 -2.95 -17.20
CA GLY A 32 -2.94 -2.27 -16.66
C GLY A 32 -3.70 -3.00 -15.57
N GLY A 33 -3.03 -3.50 -14.52
CA GLY A 33 -3.73 -3.96 -13.31
C GLY A 33 -4.16 -2.78 -12.43
N PRO A 34 -5.30 -2.88 -11.72
CA PRO A 34 -5.82 -1.79 -10.92
C PRO A 34 -4.84 -1.39 -9.83
N LEU A 35 -4.51 -0.11 -9.80
CA LEU A 35 -3.58 0.58 -8.89
C LEU A 35 -4.14 0.72 -7.46
N LEU A 36 -4.54 -0.39 -6.85
CA LEU A 36 -4.82 -0.42 -5.43
C LEU A 36 -3.66 -1.07 -4.70
N LEU A 37 -2.89 -0.29 -3.97
CA LEU A 37 -1.80 -0.67 -3.08
C LEU A 37 -0.43 -1.00 -3.73
N ARG A 38 0.18 -0.01 -4.37
CA ARG A 38 1.65 0.02 -4.46
C ARG A 38 2.19 1.28 -3.77
N ALA A 39 1.89 1.43 -2.47
CA ALA A 39 2.34 2.56 -1.65
C ALA A 39 3.70 2.30 -0.97
N THR A 40 4.61 1.57 -1.63
CA THR A 40 5.99 1.43 -1.16
C THR A 40 6.96 1.79 -2.28
N GLY A 41 6.84 3.02 -2.76
CA GLY A 41 7.81 3.61 -3.68
C GLY A 41 8.93 4.30 -2.90
N SER A 42 10.10 3.70 -2.89
CA SER A 42 11.34 4.24 -2.35
C SER A 42 11.55 5.69 -2.78
N ALA A 43 11.50 6.61 -1.81
CA ALA A 43 11.91 7.99 -2.03
C ALA A 43 13.44 8.07 -1.95
N GLU A 44 14.10 7.86 -3.07
CA GLU A 44 15.46 8.29 -3.25
C GLU A 44 15.48 9.17 -4.50
N ARG A 45 15.36 10.49 -4.29
CA ARG A 45 15.64 11.49 -5.33
C ARG A 45 16.90 12.25 -5.00
N VAL A 46 17.96 11.88 -5.69
CA VAL A 46 18.99 12.81 -6.13
C VAL A 46 18.48 13.42 -7.43
N ALA A 47 18.47 14.76 -7.52
CA ALA A 47 18.05 15.49 -8.71
C ALA A 47 18.94 15.11 -9.89
N THR A 48 18.38 14.39 -10.87
CA THR A 48 18.93 14.28 -12.22
C THR A 48 17.86 13.67 -13.14
N THR A 49 17.62 14.27 -14.30
CA THR A 49 17.02 13.76 -15.54
C THR A 49 15.84 12.76 -15.36
N PRO A 50 14.74 12.82 -16.13
CA PRO A 50 13.66 11.86 -16.01
C PRO A 50 14.25 10.45 -16.15
N ALA A 51 14.37 9.76 -15.03
CA ALA A 51 14.83 8.39 -15.00
C ALA A 51 13.80 7.56 -15.74
N VAL A 52 14.16 7.09 -16.94
CA VAL A 52 13.40 6.06 -17.64
C VAL A 52 13.10 4.95 -16.64
N ALA A 53 11.83 4.69 -16.39
CA ALA A 53 11.42 3.63 -15.46
C ALA A 53 12.11 2.34 -15.92
N ARG A 54 12.89 1.72 -15.01
CA ARG A 54 13.61 0.46 -15.33
C ARG A 54 12.60 -0.59 -15.73
N SER A 55 12.83 -1.24 -16.85
CA SER A 55 12.00 -2.34 -17.33
C SER A 55 12.14 -3.57 -16.43
N GLU A 56 11.19 -4.49 -16.49
CA GLU A 56 11.29 -5.77 -15.77
C GLU A 56 12.55 -6.55 -16.19
N ALA A 57 12.94 -6.46 -17.48
CA ALA A 57 14.17 -7.07 -17.98
C ALA A 57 15.42 -6.45 -17.35
N ASP A 58 15.42 -5.14 -17.09
CA ASP A 58 16.50 -4.47 -16.38
C ASP A 58 16.64 -4.97 -14.96
N TRP A 59 15.52 -5.08 -14.24
CA TRP A 59 15.52 -5.61 -12.88
C TRP A 59 15.96 -7.08 -12.81
N ARG A 60 15.61 -7.91 -13.79
CA ARG A 60 16.11 -9.28 -13.87
C ARG A 60 17.63 -9.33 -14.04
N ARG A 61 18.20 -8.48 -14.90
CA ARG A 61 19.66 -8.36 -15.04
C ARG A 61 20.33 -7.88 -13.75
N GLU A 62 19.70 -6.95 -13.04
CA GLU A 62 20.19 -6.50 -11.73
C GLU A 62 20.18 -7.66 -10.71
N VAL A 63 19.14 -8.50 -10.68
CA VAL A 63 19.09 -9.69 -9.84
C VAL A 63 20.28 -10.63 -10.12
N ASP A 64 20.58 -10.90 -11.38
CA ASP A 64 21.69 -11.78 -11.75
C ASP A 64 23.04 -11.17 -11.33
N THR A 65 23.23 -9.89 -11.63
CA THR A 65 24.47 -9.16 -11.34
C THR A 65 24.74 -9.06 -9.84
N TRP A 66 23.77 -8.57 -9.07
CA TRP A 66 23.92 -8.41 -7.63
C TRP A 66 23.91 -9.75 -6.91
N GLY A 67 23.14 -10.73 -7.42
CA GLY A 67 23.12 -12.08 -6.89
C GLY A 67 24.48 -12.80 -7.01
N ALA A 68 25.19 -12.62 -8.11
CA ALA A 68 26.55 -13.15 -8.28
C ALA A 68 27.53 -12.53 -7.27
N ARG A 69 27.49 -11.19 -7.11
CA ARG A 69 28.32 -10.48 -6.12
C ARG A 69 27.98 -10.87 -4.69
N TYR A 70 26.70 -10.99 -4.36
CA TYR A 70 26.24 -11.40 -3.04
C TYR A 70 26.72 -12.83 -2.68
N ARG A 71 26.70 -13.76 -3.63
CA ARG A 71 27.24 -15.11 -3.42
C ARG A 71 28.77 -15.11 -3.19
N ALA A 72 29.50 -14.18 -3.83
CA ALA A 72 30.94 -14.03 -3.61
C ALA A 72 31.27 -13.45 -2.25
N ASP A 73 30.51 -12.46 -1.80
CA ASP A 73 30.65 -11.86 -0.46
C ASP A 73 29.29 -11.51 0.15
N PRO A 74 28.66 -12.42 0.92
CA PRO A 74 27.40 -12.18 1.61
C PRO A 74 27.52 -11.18 2.78
N SER A 75 28.73 -10.75 3.12
CA SER A 75 28.96 -9.79 4.22
C SER A 75 28.97 -8.33 3.73
N ASP A 76 29.10 -8.10 2.43
CA ASP A 76 29.05 -6.74 1.90
C ASP A 76 27.63 -6.18 1.94
N ARG A 77 27.47 -5.19 2.82
CA ARG A 77 26.22 -4.48 3.08
C ARG A 77 25.62 -3.85 1.80
N THR A 78 26.47 -3.21 1.02
CA THR A 78 26.04 -2.49 -0.18
C THR A 78 25.48 -3.44 -1.23
N THR A 79 26.18 -4.52 -1.49
CA THR A 79 25.74 -5.60 -2.38
C THR A 79 24.44 -6.25 -1.88
N ALA A 80 24.34 -6.57 -0.59
CA ALA A 80 23.15 -7.17 -0.01
C ALA A 80 21.91 -6.26 -0.18
N MET A 81 22.04 -4.96 0.08
CA MET A 81 20.95 -3.99 -0.09
C MET A 81 20.55 -3.82 -1.56
N ALA A 82 21.51 -3.77 -2.48
CA ALA A 82 21.24 -3.68 -3.91
C ALA A 82 20.56 -4.95 -4.45
N TYR A 83 21.03 -6.11 -4.01
CA TYR A 83 20.42 -7.40 -4.37
C TYR A 83 18.98 -7.51 -3.87
N ALA A 84 18.75 -7.19 -2.59
CA ALA A 84 17.40 -7.20 -2.01
C ALA A 84 16.44 -6.24 -2.74
N LYS A 85 16.92 -5.04 -3.14
CA LYS A 85 16.14 -4.10 -3.94
C LYS A 85 15.74 -4.70 -5.29
N ALA A 86 16.65 -5.34 -5.99
CA ALA A 86 16.37 -5.99 -7.27
C ALA A 86 15.40 -7.18 -7.12
N LEU A 87 15.56 -7.98 -6.05
CA LEU A 87 14.63 -9.06 -5.70
C LEU A 87 13.21 -8.52 -5.43
N SER A 88 13.07 -7.45 -4.65
CA SER A 88 11.77 -6.82 -4.40
C SER A 88 11.12 -6.30 -5.68
N ALA A 89 11.91 -5.69 -6.58
CA ALA A 89 11.42 -5.19 -7.86
C ALA A 89 10.94 -6.29 -8.83
N THR A 90 11.44 -7.52 -8.64
CA THR A 90 11.03 -8.72 -9.40
C THR A 90 10.07 -9.63 -8.62
N GLU A 91 9.37 -9.10 -7.62
CA GLU A 91 8.37 -9.78 -6.78
C GLU A 91 8.93 -10.98 -5.96
N ARG A 92 10.26 -11.13 -5.88
CA ARG A 92 10.94 -12.17 -5.09
C ARG A 92 11.06 -11.74 -3.63
N ARG A 93 9.92 -11.38 -3.03
CA ARG A 93 9.83 -10.75 -1.70
C ARG A 93 10.44 -11.57 -0.57
N ALA A 94 10.18 -12.87 -0.56
CA ALA A 94 10.72 -13.76 0.48
C ALA A 94 12.26 -13.83 0.46
N GLU A 95 12.85 -13.82 -0.73
CA GLU A 95 14.30 -13.81 -0.90
C GLU A 95 14.90 -12.46 -0.50
N ALA A 96 14.25 -11.35 -0.84
CA ALA A 96 14.67 -10.03 -0.40
C ALA A 96 14.70 -9.93 1.14
N VAL A 97 13.67 -10.47 1.81
CA VAL A 97 13.61 -10.55 3.27
C VAL A 97 14.78 -11.37 3.81
N SER A 98 15.04 -12.56 3.27
CA SER A 98 16.13 -13.44 3.74
C SER A 98 17.51 -12.80 3.61
N VAL A 99 17.77 -12.11 2.50
CA VAL A 99 19.03 -11.38 2.27
C VAL A 99 19.22 -10.27 3.32
N LEU A 100 18.18 -9.46 3.54
CA LEU A 100 18.24 -8.33 4.49
C LEU A 100 18.26 -8.81 5.94
N GLU A 101 17.56 -9.89 6.27
CA GLU A 101 17.65 -10.52 7.58
C GLU A 101 19.08 -10.95 7.89
N GLN A 102 19.72 -11.69 7.00
CA GLN A 102 21.06 -12.21 7.19
C GLN A 102 22.09 -11.11 7.41
N ILE A 103 22.05 -10.03 6.62
CA ILE A 103 22.99 -8.92 6.79
C ILE A 103 22.66 -8.06 8.01
N SER A 104 21.38 -7.97 8.44
CA SER A 104 20.98 -7.22 9.64
C SER A 104 21.48 -7.86 10.94
N LEU A 105 21.64 -9.17 10.98
CA LEU A 105 22.25 -9.88 12.12
C LEU A 105 23.68 -9.42 12.37
N ARG A 106 24.40 -9.07 11.33
CA ARG A 106 25.79 -8.55 11.43
C ARG A 106 25.85 -7.05 11.70
N ASN A 107 24.77 -6.32 11.35
CA ASN A 107 24.67 -4.86 11.43
C ASN A 107 23.39 -4.43 12.18
N PRO A 108 23.20 -4.83 13.44
CA PRO A 108 21.91 -4.73 14.13
C PRO A 108 21.49 -3.31 14.49
N LYS A 109 22.37 -2.32 14.31
CA LYS A 109 22.14 -0.90 14.61
C LYS A 109 22.23 0.01 13.39
N ASP A 110 22.31 -0.56 12.17
CA ASP A 110 22.34 0.25 10.95
C ASP A 110 20.93 0.72 10.55
N PRO A 111 20.60 2.03 10.67
CA PRO A 111 19.25 2.53 10.42
C PRO A 111 18.78 2.32 8.97
N ALA A 112 19.70 2.51 8.00
CA ALA A 112 19.36 2.38 6.59
C ALA A 112 19.06 0.92 6.22
N LEU A 113 19.84 -0.01 6.77
CA LEU A 113 19.62 -1.44 6.59
C LEU A 113 18.33 -1.91 7.27
N LEU A 114 18.10 -1.51 8.53
CA LEU A 114 16.87 -1.83 9.25
C LEU A 114 15.64 -1.24 8.53
N GLY A 115 15.75 -0.02 8.02
CA GLY A 115 14.70 0.59 7.21
C GLY A 115 14.41 -0.18 5.92
N ALA A 116 15.43 -0.68 5.23
CA ALA A 116 15.26 -1.53 4.05
C ALA A 116 14.63 -2.88 4.42
N TYR A 117 15.10 -3.50 5.50
CA TYR A 117 14.58 -4.78 5.99
C TYR A 117 13.12 -4.67 6.42
N GLY A 118 12.76 -3.62 7.18
CA GLY A 118 11.38 -3.40 7.58
C GLY A 118 10.43 -3.19 6.40
N ARG A 119 10.86 -2.46 5.36
CA ARG A 119 10.07 -2.33 4.12
C ARG A 119 9.92 -3.66 3.39
N ALA A 120 10.99 -4.45 3.27
CA ALA A 120 10.91 -5.77 2.63
C ALA A 120 9.97 -6.73 3.39
N LEU A 121 9.96 -6.68 4.72
CA LEU A 121 9.00 -7.41 5.54
C LEU A 121 7.55 -6.96 5.26
N ALA A 122 7.33 -5.66 5.14
CA ALA A 122 6.00 -5.11 4.79
C ALA A 122 5.56 -5.58 3.40
N ASP A 123 6.45 -5.53 2.40
CA ASP A 123 6.19 -6.02 1.04
C ASP A 123 5.86 -7.53 1.02
N ALA A 124 6.45 -8.29 1.95
CA ALA A 124 6.17 -9.71 2.14
C ALA A 124 4.94 -10.00 3.01
N GLY A 125 4.19 -8.98 3.45
CA GLY A 125 3.01 -9.12 4.30
C GLY A 125 3.30 -9.46 5.77
N ARG A 126 4.57 -9.37 6.21
CA ARG A 126 5.00 -9.65 7.59
C ARG A 126 4.92 -8.36 8.44
N PHE A 127 3.71 -7.83 8.60
CA PHE A 127 3.47 -6.46 9.07
C PHE A 127 3.92 -6.21 10.51
N GLU A 128 3.66 -7.10 11.45
CA GLU A 128 4.07 -6.95 12.84
C GLU A 128 5.59 -6.93 12.97
N GLN A 129 6.27 -7.81 12.23
CA GLN A 129 7.74 -7.85 12.20
C GLN A 129 8.31 -6.59 11.51
N ALA A 130 7.63 -6.09 10.48
CA ALA A 130 8.00 -4.84 9.84
C ALA A 130 7.96 -3.66 10.83
N LEU A 131 6.91 -3.55 11.66
CA LEU A 131 6.81 -2.51 12.69
C LEU A 131 7.93 -2.60 13.72
N ASP A 132 8.27 -3.80 14.21
CA ASP A 132 9.37 -3.99 15.15
C ASP A 132 10.70 -3.52 14.55
N VAL A 133 11.02 -3.98 13.35
CA VAL A 133 12.26 -3.64 12.68
C VAL A 133 12.36 -2.15 12.35
N LEU A 134 11.27 -1.56 11.82
CA LEU A 134 11.19 -0.12 11.53
C LEU A 134 11.32 0.72 12.81
N GLY A 135 10.75 0.26 13.94
CA GLY A 135 10.88 0.92 15.23
C GLY A 135 12.32 1.02 15.71
N ARG A 136 13.19 0.09 15.32
CA ARG A 136 14.62 0.07 15.61
C ARG A 136 15.48 0.86 14.62
N ALA A 137 14.89 1.26 13.47
CA ALA A 137 15.60 1.94 12.39
C ALA A 137 15.80 3.46 12.64
N HIS A 138 15.18 4.02 13.67
CA HIS A 138 15.33 5.41 14.06
C HIS A 138 15.23 5.57 15.58
N SER A 139 15.57 6.74 16.12
CA SER A 139 15.37 7.07 17.52
C SER A 139 14.60 8.38 17.68
N PRO A 140 13.98 8.64 18.84
CA PRO A 140 13.31 9.92 19.10
C PRO A 140 14.20 11.14 18.87
N ASP A 141 15.51 11.04 19.16
CA ASP A 141 16.48 12.13 19.00
C ASP A 141 16.92 12.32 17.54
N ARG A 142 16.75 11.31 16.70
CA ARG A 142 17.07 11.32 15.25
C ARG A 142 15.97 10.63 14.46
N PRO A 143 14.79 11.26 14.38
CA PRO A 143 13.68 10.70 13.65
C PRO A 143 13.94 10.79 12.15
N ASP A 144 13.61 9.74 11.42
CA ASP A 144 13.63 9.71 9.95
C ASP A 144 12.18 9.67 9.43
N TRP A 145 11.80 10.69 8.66
CA TRP A 145 10.45 10.80 8.12
C TRP A 145 10.08 9.64 7.19
N ARG A 146 11.09 9.06 6.50
CA ARG A 146 10.88 7.90 5.61
C ARG A 146 10.52 6.66 6.41
N ILE A 147 11.15 6.47 7.57
CA ILE A 147 10.82 5.37 8.47
C ILE A 147 9.47 5.58 9.11
N LEU A 148 9.17 6.78 9.59
CA LEU A 148 7.85 7.12 10.13
C LEU A 148 6.74 6.90 9.08
N SER A 149 6.96 7.33 7.83
CA SER A 149 6.01 7.08 6.74
C SER A 149 5.83 5.59 6.44
N ALA A 150 6.91 4.80 6.48
CA ALA A 150 6.83 3.35 6.30
C ALA A 150 6.06 2.67 7.46
N GLN A 151 6.28 3.09 8.71
CA GLN A 151 5.49 2.61 9.86
C GLN A 151 4.00 2.93 9.70
N GLY A 152 3.68 4.15 9.25
CA GLY A 152 2.31 4.54 8.91
C GLY A 152 1.69 3.61 7.87
N ALA A 153 2.41 3.32 6.78
CA ALA A 153 1.92 2.43 5.73
C ALA A 153 1.67 1.00 6.25
N VAL A 154 2.54 0.48 7.10
CA VAL A 154 2.36 -0.84 7.74
C VAL A 154 1.15 -0.84 8.68
N LEU A 155 0.94 0.22 9.44
CA LEU A 155 -0.22 0.37 10.33
C LEU A 155 -1.54 0.41 9.53
N ASP A 156 -1.54 1.07 8.36
CA ASP A 156 -2.70 1.05 7.46
C ASP A 156 -3.03 -0.37 6.96
N GLN A 157 -2.01 -1.17 6.63
CA GLN A 157 -2.21 -2.59 6.26
C GLN A 157 -2.79 -3.43 7.41
N LEU A 158 -2.48 -3.08 8.64
CA LEU A 158 -3.06 -3.68 9.85
C LEU A 158 -4.45 -3.12 10.21
N GLY A 159 -5.01 -2.20 9.42
CA GLY A 159 -6.29 -1.54 9.70
C GLY A 159 -6.23 -0.50 10.83
N ARG A 160 -5.04 -0.18 11.33
CA ARG A 160 -4.79 0.78 12.41
C ARG A 160 -4.66 2.21 11.88
N HIS A 161 -5.66 2.65 11.12
CA HIS A 161 -5.61 3.91 10.35
C HIS A 161 -5.35 5.15 11.22
N LYS A 162 -5.91 5.22 12.44
CA LYS A 162 -5.65 6.36 13.33
C LYS A 162 -4.19 6.46 13.76
N ASP A 163 -3.58 5.32 14.05
CA ASP A 163 -2.16 5.26 14.41
C ASP A 163 -1.30 5.63 13.20
N ALA A 164 -1.64 5.09 12.01
CA ALA A 164 -0.98 5.45 10.76
C ALA A 164 -0.97 6.96 10.49
N GLN A 165 -2.11 7.62 10.66
CA GLN A 165 -2.26 9.07 10.49
C GLN A 165 -1.36 9.86 11.46
N ALA A 166 -1.17 9.38 12.70
CA ALA A 166 -0.27 10.00 13.66
C ALA A 166 1.21 9.89 13.22
N TYR A 167 1.59 8.75 12.64
CA TYR A 167 2.94 8.57 12.09
C TYR A 167 3.19 9.45 10.87
N TYR A 168 2.24 9.55 9.94
CA TYR A 168 2.34 10.48 8.79
C TYR A 168 2.40 11.95 9.24
N ALA A 169 1.58 12.33 10.22
CA ALA A 169 1.65 13.67 10.79
C ALA A 169 3.02 13.98 11.42
N SER A 170 3.63 12.97 12.07
CA SER A 170 4.99 13.10 12.61
C SER A 170 6.04 13.22 11.51
N ALA A 171 5.90 12.48 10.41
CA ALA A 171 6.77 12.61 9.24
C ALA A 171 6.66 14.00 8.60
N LEU A 172 5.44 14.55 8.48
CA LEU A 172 5.21 15.88 7.92
C LEU A 172 5.71 17.02 8.82
N LYS A 173 5.89 16.81 10.13
CA LYS A 173 6.58 17.77 11.00
C LYS A 173 8.07 17.89 10.67
N ILE A 174 8.68 16.82 10.18
CA ILE A 174 10.11 16.78 9.80
C ILE A 174 10.27 17.35 8.38
N VAL A 175 9.40 16.96 7.46
CA VAL A 175 9.43 17.36 6.05
C VAL A 175 8.06 17.91 5.63
N PRO A 176 7.77 19.20 5.91
CA PRO A 176 6.47 19.77 5.60
C PRO A 176 6.17 19.71 4.10
N GLY A 177 4.97 19.22 3.77
CA GLY A 177 4.49 19.21 2.40
C GLY A 177 5.11 18.15 1.50
N GLU A 178 5.82 17.16 2.03
CA GLU A 178 6.35 16.03 1.23
C GLU A 178 5.21 15.29 0.52
N PRO A 179 5.18 15.30 -0.84
CA PRO A 179 4.01 14.76 -1.58
C PRO A 179 3.75 13.29 -1.32
N THR A 180 4.80 12.50 -1.14
CA THR A 180 4.67 11.05 -0.88
C THR A 180 3.99 10.80 0.47
N VAL A 181 4.36 11.55 1.51
CA VAL A 181 3.76 11.42 2.85
C VAL A 181 2.33 11.94 2.85
N LEU A 182 2.06 13.08 2.20
CA LEU A 182 0.70 13.60 2.02
C LEU A 182 -0.18 12.60 1.26
N SER A 183 0.35 11.96 0.21
CA SER A 183 -0.37 10.95 -0.55
C SER A 183 -0.74 9.75 0.32
N ASN A 184 0.20 9.24 1.11
CA ASN A 184 -0.06 8.14 2.04
C ASN A 184 -1.08 8.52 3.11
N LEU A 185 -0.98 9.73 3.68
CA LEU A 185 -1.96 10.25 4.65
C LEU A 185 -3.35 10.38 4.01
N GLY A 186 -3.44 10.87 2.77
CA GLY A 186 -4.70 10.96 2.04
C GLY A 186 -5.34 9.60 1.82
N LEU A 187 -4.55 8.60 1.41
CA LEU A 187 -5.04 7.22 1.28
C LEU A 187 -5.45 6.62 2.63
N SER A 188 -4.72 6.91 3.70
CA SER A 188 -5.08 6.49 5.06
C SER A 188 -6.44 7.07 5.50
N TYR A 189 -6.72 8.34 5.18
CA TYR A 189 -8.06 8.90 5.39
C TYR A 189 -9.13 8.18 4.56
N ALA A 190 -8.83 7.84 3.31
CA ALA A 190 -9.76 7.09 2.47
C ALA A 190 -10.07 5.70 3.03
N LEU A 191 -9.05 4.96 3.52
CA LEU A 191 -9.20 3.68 4.21
C LEU A 191 -10.05 3.82 5.48
N ALA A 192 -9.90 4.92 6.21
CA ALA A 192 -10.74 5.28 7.36
C ALA A 192 -12.14 5.80 6.97
N LYS A 193 -12.48 5.81 5.65
CA LYS A 193 -13.75 6.31 5.07
C LYS A 193 -13.99 7.81 5.21
N ASP A 194 -12.97 8.58 5.53
CA ASP A 194 -13.01 10.05 5.53
C ASP A 194 -12.57 10.60 4.17
N LEU A 195 -13.45 10.43 3.16
CA LEU A 195 -13.15 10.79 1.77
C LEU A 195 -12.95 12.30 1.60
N ARG A 196 -13.54 13.15 2.48
CA ARG A 196 -13.34 14.61 2.41
C ARG A 196 -11.92 15.00 2.81
N ARG A 197 -11.42 14.49 3.94
CA ARG A 197 -10.02 14.73 4.34
C ARG A 197 -9.05 14.08 3.35
N ALA A 198 -9.36 12.89 2.85
CA ALA A 198 -8.56 12.23 1.82
C ALA A 198 -8.37 13.12 0.58
N GLU A 199 -9.46 13.65 0.03
CA GLU A 199 -9.41 14.54 -1.15
C GLU A 199 -8.63 15.82 -0.85
N ALA A 200 -8.88 16.49 0.27
CA ALA A 200 -8.19 17.72 0.64
C ALA A 200 -6.67 17.52 0.74
N THR A 201 -6.25 16.44 1.41
CA THR A 201 -4.83 16.10 1.59
C THR A 201 -4.16 15.72 0.26
N LEU A 202 -4.86 14.95 -0.60
CA LEU A 202 -4.33 14.60 -1.92
C LEU A 202 -4.25 15.80 -2.87
N ARG A 203 -5.18 16.75 -2.80
CA ARG A 203 -5.07 18.02 -3.55
C ARG A 203 -3.86 18.83 -3.12
N GLU A 204 -3.58 18.88 -1.82
CA GLU A 204 -2.35 19.50 -1.33
C GLU A 204 -1.11 18.81 -1.89
N ALA A 205 -1.09 17.47 -1.91
CA ALA A 205 0.01 16.69 -2.46
C ALA A 205 0.22 16.95 -3.96
N VAL A 206 -0.86 16.96 -4.76
CA VAL A 206 -0.81 17.22 -6.21
C VAL A 206 -0.31 18.64 -6.52
N GLY A 207 -0.58 19.60 -5.66
CA GLY A 207 -0.11 20.98 -5.80
C GLY A 207 1.40 21.17 -5.58
N ARG A 208 2.14 20.15 -5.19
CA ARG A 208 3.59 20.23 -5.01
C ARG A 208 4.33 20.04 -6.34
N PRO A 209 5.40 20.83 -6.60
CA PRO A 209 6.12 20.79 -7.87
C PRO A 209 6.78 19.42 -8.18
N ASP A 210 7.10 18.66 -7.14
CA ASP A 210 7.77 17.36 -7.20
C ASP A 210 6.82 16.18 -7.00
N ALA A 211 5.49 16.41 -7.10
CA ALA A 211 4.48 15.37 -6.99
C ALA A 211 4.62 14.34 -8.13
N ASP A 212 4.73 13.08 -7.76
CA ASP A 212 4.71 11.96 -8.71
C ASP A 212 3.30 11.84 -9.34
N PRO A 213 3.16 11.48 -10.63
CA PRO A 213 1.87 11.23 -11.27
C PRO A 213 0.93 10.31 -10.49
N ARG A 214 1.49 9.34 -9.75
CA ARG A 214 0.70 8.47 -8.85
C ARG A 214 -0.11 9.20 -7.80
N VAL A 215 0.36 10.37 -7.35
CA VAL A 215 -0.39 11.20 -6.39
C VAL A 215 -1.71 11.69 -7.00
N ARG A 216 -1.69 12.06 -8.29
CA ARG A 216 -2.90 12.47 -9.03
C ARG A 216 -3.82 11.29 -9.27
N GLN A 217 -3.27 10.11 -9.57
CA GLN A 217 -4.05 8.87 -9.70
C GLN A 217 -4.73 8.50 -8.38
N ASN A 218 -4.05 8.68 -7.24
CA ASN A 218 -4.66 8.49 -5.92
C ASN A 218 -5.79 9.49 -5.65
N LEU A 219 -5.61 10.74 -6.08
CA LEU A 219 -6.68 11.74 -6.02
C LEU A 219 -7.88 11.34 -6.89
N ALA A 220 -7.64 10.89 -8.13
CA ALA A 220 -8.68 10.41 -9.02
C ALA A 220 -9.47 9.24 -8.40
N LEU A 221 -8.78 8.28 -7.78
CA LEU A 221 -9.40 7.18 -7.05
C LEU A 221 -10.33 7.71 -5.93
N VAL A 222 -9.85 8.61 -5.08
CA VAL A 222 -10.63 9.14 -3.95
C VAL A 222 -11.84 9.93 -4.43
N VAL A 223 -11.72 10.72 -5.50
CA VAL A 223 -12.82 11.46 -6.13
C VAL A 223 -13.85 10.49 -6.72
N GLY A 224 -13.40 9.42 -7.37
CA GLY A 224 -14.26 8.36 -7.89
C GLY A 224 -14.99 7.58 -6.79
N LEU A 225 -14.33 7.31 -5.64
CA LEU A 225 -14.97 6.70 -4.46
C LEU A 225 -16.10 7.57 -3.86
N GLN A 226 -16.10 8.87 -4.13
CA GLN A 226 -17.19 9.78 -3.78
C GLN A 226 -18.34 9.77 -4.81
N GLY A 227 -18.25 8.96 -5.88
CA GLY A 227 -19.23 8.90 -6.98
C GLY A 227 -19.04 9.96 -8.06
N ARG A 228 -18.01 10.79 -7.97
CA ARG A 228 -17.69 11.85 -8.93
C ARG A 228 -16.84 11.30 -10.08
N PHE A 229 -17.45 10.45 -10.90
CA PHE A 229 -16.73 9.66 -11.90
C PHE A 229 -16.15 10.50 -13.04
N THR A 230 -16.86 11.53 -13.49
CA THR A 230 -16.35 12.46 -14.53
C THR A 230 -15.11 13.19 -14.05
N ASP A 231 -15.14 13.76 -12.84
CA ASP A 231 -14.00 14.46 -12.28
C ASP A 231 -12.80 13.53 -12.06
N ALA A 232 -13.06 12.26 -11.68
CA ALA A 232 -12.02 11.24 -11.53
C ALA A 232 -11.37 10.88 -12.88
N GLU A 233 -12.15 10.79 -13.94
CA GLU A 233 -11.65 10.54 -15.29
C GLU A 233 -10.79 11.71 -15.81
N ASP A 234 -11.23 12.94 -15.61
CA ASP A 234 -10.48 14.14 -16.01
C ASP A 234 -9.12 14.21 -15.27
N LEU A 235 -9.10 13.88 -13.98
CA LEU A 235 -7.86 13.78 -13.21
C LEU A 235 -6.94 12.68 -13.74
N ALA A 236 -7.47 11.53 -14.09
CA ALA A 236 -6.69 10.40 -14.58
C ALA A 236 -6.10 10.66 -15.98
N ARG A 237 -6.83 11.36 -16.87
CA ARG A 237 -6.41 11.73 -18.23
C ARG A 237 -5.18 12.64 -18.25
N ALA A 238 -4.85 13.29 -17.17
CA ALA A 238 -3.62 14.11 -17.10
C ALA A 238 -2.34 13.26 -17.18
N ASP A 239 -2.41 11.98 -16.84
CA ASP A 239 -1.24 11.09 -16.77
C ASP A 239 -1.40 9.78 -17.57
N LEU A 240 -2.63 9.45 -17.99
CA LEU A 240 -2.97 8.20 -18.68
C LEU A 240 -3.60 8.49 -20.04
N PRO A 241 -3.45 7.58 -21.00
CA PRO A 241 -4.26 7.58 -22.21
C PRO A 241 -5.76 7.59 -21.91
N ALA A 242 -6.55 8.22 -22.78
CA ALA A 242 -7.98 8.43 -22.53
C ALA A 242 -8.77 7.13 -22.33
N ASP A 243 -8.42 6.09 -23.07
CA ASP A 243 -9.01 4.75 -22.97
C ASP A 243 -8.67 4.06 -21.64
N GLU A 244 -7.43 4.18 -21.16
CA GLU A 244 -7.02 3.64 -19.85
C GLU A 244 -7.70 4.40 -18.69
N ALA A 245 -7.76 5.72 -18.77
CA ALA A 245 -8.44 6.53 -17.76
C ALA A 245 -9.93 6.17 -17.66
N SER A 246 -10.60 6.04 -18.81
CA SER A 246 -12.01 5.65 -18.90
C SER A 246 -12.25 4.24 -18.37
N ALA A 247 -11.40 3.27 -18.72
CA ALA A 247 -11.49 1.89 -18.24
C ALA A 247 -11.31 1.79 -16.72
N ASN A 248 -10.35 2.54 -16.13
CA ASN A 248 -10.13 2.57 -14.68
C ASN A 248 -11.35 3.11 -13.93
N VAL A 249 -11.97 4.17 -14.44
CA VAL A 249 -13.16 4.75 -13.81
C VAL A 249 -14.40 3.87 -13.99
N ALA A 250 -14.57 3.22 -15.15
CA ALA A 250 -15.64 2.27 -15.38
C ALA A 250 -15.55 1.08 -14.40
N TYR A 251 -14.37 0.51 -14.22
CA TYR A 251 -14.12 -0.55 -13.25
C TYR A 251 -14.45 -0.13 -11.81
N LEU A 252 -14.04 1.08 -11.41
CA LEU A 252 -14.37 1.61 -10.08
C LEU A 252 -15.88 1.78 -9.88
N ARG A 253 -16.58 2.26 -10.91
CA ARG A 253 -18.05 2.40 -10.89
C ARG A 253 -18.74 1.07 -10.72
N GLU A 254 -18.32 0.04 -11.45
CA GLU A 254 -18.86 -1.31 -11.37
C GLU A 254 -18.67 -1.91 -9.96
N MET A 255 -17.45 -1.84 -9.41
CA MET A 255 -17.17 -2.29 -8.05
C MET A 255 -18.05 -1.61 -6.99
N LEU A 256 -18.32 -0.32 -7.14
CA LEU A 256 -19.16 0.43 -6.21
C LEU A 256 -20.63 0.07 -6.34
N ALA A 257 -21.10 -0.22 -7.56
CA ALA A 257 -22.47 -0.68 -7.85
C ALA A 257 -22.71 -2.05 -7.22
N GLU A 258 -21.83 -3.02 -7.42
CA GLU A 258 -21.93 -4.36 -6.80
C GLU A 258 -21.99 -4.30 -5.27
N LYS A 259 -21.14 -3.47 -4.65
CA LYS A 259 -21.19 -3.26 -3.19
C LYS A 259 -22.51 -2.62 -2.73
N GLY A 260 -23.08 -1.73 -3.55
CA GLY A 260 -24.39 -1.12 -3.31
C GLY A 260 -25.53 -2.14 -3.36
N ASP A 261 -25.51 -3.04 -4.32
CA ASP A 261 -26.50 -4.09 -4.48
C ASP A 261 -26.43 -5.16 -3.38
N ILE A 262 -25.24 -5.58 -2.97
CA ILE A 262 -25.05 -6.49 -1.84
C ILE A 262 -25.62 -5.89 -0.54
N LYS A 263 -25.42 -4.60 -0.28
CA LYS A 263 -26.01 -3.90 0.86
C LYS A 263 -27.52 -3.80 0.79
N ARG A 264 -28.08 -3.71 -0.42
CA ARG A 264 -29.54 -3.64 -0.64
C ARG A 264 -30.20 -5.00 -0.43
N ILE A 265 -29.57 -6.09 -0.87
CA ILE A 265 -30.06 -7.47 -0.70
C ILE A 265 -30.00 -7.89 0.78
N GLY A 266 -28.99 -7.43 1.55
CA GLY A 266 -28.85 -7.73 2.98
C GLY A 266 -29.73 -6.91 3.93
N ARG A 267 -30.54 -5.95 3.43
CA ARG A 267 -31.52 -5.24 4.25
C ARG A 267 -32.83 -6.05 4.28
N PRO A 268 -33.32 -6.48 5.46
CA PRO A 268 -34.64 -7.09 5.56
C PRO A 268 -35.67 -6.09 5.04
N ALA A 269 -36.59 -6.59 4.19
CA ALA A 269 -37.72 -5.80 3.70
C ALA A 269 -38.47 -5.16 4.88
N PRO A 270 -38.87 -3.88 4.80
CA PRO A 270 -39.64 -3.26 5.85
C PRO A 270 -40.93 -4.07 6.05
N ILE A 271 -41.14 -4.56 7.27
CA ILE A 271 -42.38 -5.27 7.64
C ILE A 271 -43.51 -4.27 7.45
N ALA A 272 -44.32 -4.49 6.41
CA ALA A 272 -45.51 -3.70 6.17
C ALA A 272 -46.40 -3.82 7.43
N ALA A 273 -46.58 -2.70 8.11
CA ALA A 273 -47.52 -2.63 9.24
C ALA A 273 -48.92 -3.01 8.67
N ARG A 274 -49.36 -4.23 8.97
CA ARG A 274 -50.76 -4.64 8.74
C ARG A 274 -51.63 -3.72 9.57
N GLY A 275 -52.35 -2.81 8.88
CA GLY A 275 -53.37 -2.00 9.48
C GLY A 275 -54.39 -2.89 10.17
N ARG A 276 -54.65 -2.57 11.44
CA ARG A 276 -55.83 -3.08 12.16
C ARG A 276 -57.03 -2.28 11.64
N SER A 277 -57.91 -2.95 10.98
CA SER A 277 -59.30 -2.53 10.79
C SER A 277 -60.12 -2.99 12.00
#